data_20498531ffe1b913c5d81e5f53254b52
#
_entry.id   20498531ffe1b913c5d81e5f53254b52
#
_cell.length_a   1.000
_cell.length_b   1.000
_cell.length_c   1.000
_cell.angle_alpha   90.00
_cell.angle_beta   90.00
_cell.angle_gamma   90.00
#
_symmetry.space_group_name_H-M   'P 1'
#
loop_
_entity.id
_entity.type
_entity.pdbx_description
1 polymer ?
#
loop_
_entity_poly.entity_id
_entity_poly.type
_entity_poly.pdbx_seq_one_letter_code
_entity_poly.pdbx_strand_id
1 'polypeptide(L)'
;MTRQLLTTLTRRSVLSLLGAAPLAAGGAVALAGVADTPSAHAETHPGQTPAALLPGGAYDRFVRGLADQDRFSGTVLLAYHGKPVLIRSYQMSDKARGIPNRASTIFALASLTKFFTALAITQLVAQGKVRFDATLGSYLDGFPAAIADTVTVHHLLTHTSGIQDFSRLPNWRQLFQGFTTVTEAFNGTLALLRPLPPAFTAGTQYSYSNSNYFLLGAFVAQASGQPFWDYVPQHIFTSAGMTSTGFFTDQQWETDPRIARNYGPPQADGLRQDITPRVAGGPNGWDGAGGAFSSALDLLRFANALQDGTLLPVAWTEVMTSGKYPINQTQQNPDQASSQSTQIGYGTEERLTGGQRGYGHTGGLLVGVPGSTQPGGGSTSLTIYPDLDIVAVVLSNYFLYPGIGTFLTEQDRIITQNAS
;
A
#
# COMPACT_ATOMS: atom_id res chain seq x y z
N MET A 1 -29.59 20.41 35.57
CA MET A 1 -30.40 19.28 35.10
C MET A 1 -30.82 19.56 33.67
N THR A 2 -30.34 18.87 32.72
CA THR A 2 -30.93 18.17 31.57
C THR A 2 -29.83 17.93 30.52
N ARG A 3 -29.23 16.74 30.57
CA ARG A 3 -28.36 16.23 29.51
C ARG A 3 -29.26 15.70 28.37
N GLN A 4 -29.16 16.28 27.19
CA GLN A 4 -29.72 15.72 25.98
C GLN A 4 -28.68 14.78 25.32
N LEU A 5 -29.11 13.54 25.15
CA LEU A 5 -28.45 12.49 24.38
C LEU A 5 -28.46 12.86 22.88
N LEU A 6 -27.30 13.05 22.29
CA LEU A 6 -27.11 13.07 20.85
C LEU A 6 -26.94 11.62 20.37
N THR A 7 -27.98 11.06 19.79
CA THR A 7 -27.95 9.80 19.05
C THR A 7 -27.28 10.04 17.69
N THR A 8 -26.23 9.32 17.41
CA THR A 8 -25.52 9.28 16.12
C THR A 8 -26.41 8.67 15.03
N LEU A 9 -26.80 9.48 14.06
CA LEU A 9 -27.45 9.05 12.82
C LEU A 9 -26.38 8.55 11.86
N THR A 10 -26.43 7.28 11.46
CA THR A 10 -25.59 6.72 10.41
C THR A 10 -26.14 7.08 9.02
N ARG A 11 -25.26 7.15 7.99
CA ARG A 11 -25.60 7.52 6.60
C ARG A 11 -26.77 6.73 5.98
N ARG A 12 -27.10 5.54 6.48
CA ARG A 12 -28.25 4.74 6.02
C ARG A 12 -29.62 5.35 6.35
N SER A 13 -29.71 6.22 7.36
CA SER A 13 -30.98 6.78 7.83
C SER A 13 -31.48 7.99 7.00
N VAL A 14 -30.65 8.55 6.12
CA VAL A 14 -31.00 9.77 5.35
C VAL A 14 -31.60 9.45 3.99
N LEU A 15 -31.34 8.25 3.43
CA LEU A 15 -31.86 7.85 2.10
C LEU A 15 -33.26 7.23 2.09
N SER A 16 -33.86 6.95 3.25
CA SER A 16 -35.20 6.32 3.34
C SER A 16 -36.36 7.31 3.42
N LEU A 17 -36.15 8.62 3.33
CA LEU A 17 -37.15 9.66 3.54
C LEU A 17 -37.60 10.41 2.27
N LEU A 18 -37.13 10.03 1.07
CA LEU A 18 -37.57 10.64 -0.18
C LEU A 18 -37.99 9.58 -1.17
N GLY A 19 -39.29 9.27 -1.20
CA GLY A 19 -39.87 8.47 -2.29
C GLY A 19 -41.11 7.68 -1.96
N ALA A 20 -42.23 8.34 -1.70
CA ALA A 20 -43.55 7.73 -1.85
C ALA A 20 -44.50 8.72 -2.50
N ALA A 21 -44.76 8.55 -3.78
CA ALA A 21 -45.98 9.05 -4.42
C ALA A 21 -46.47 7.98 -5.43
N PRO A 22 -47.77 7.60 -5.42
CA PRO A 22 -48.28 6.56 -6.27
C PRO A 22 -48.78 7.12 -7.61
N LEU A 23 -48.47 6.40 -8.70
CA LEU A 23 -49.24 6.54 -9.95
C LEU A 23 -49.75 5.17 -10.38
N ALA A 24 -51.07 5.06 -10.40
CA ALA A 24 -51.79 3.93 -10.93
C ALA A 24 -51.97 4.05 -12.45
N ALA A 25 -51.93 2.94 -13.14
CA ALA A 25 -52.83 2.48 -14.20
C ALA A 25 -52.12 1.74 -15.35
N GLY A 26 -52.44 0.48 -15.46
CA GLY A 26 -52.94 -0.13 -16.68
C GLY A 26 -51.93 -0.69 -17.69
N GLY A 27 -51.94 -2.03 -17.84
CA GLY A 27 -51.47 -2.70 -19.04
C GLY A 27 -50.84 -4.07 -18.79
N ALA A 28 -51.67 -5.11 -18.77
CA ALA A 28 -51.22 -6.51 -18.77
C ALA A 28 -50.69 -6.90 -20.15
N VAL A 29 -49.42 -7.29 -20.25
CA VAL A 29 -48.91 -8.11 -21.35
C VAL A 29 -48.24 -9.34 -20.71
N ALA A 30 -48.84 -10.49 -20.99
CA ALA A 30 -48.27 -11.78 -20.61
C ALA A 30 -47.09 -12.10 -21.54
N LEU A 31 -45.90 -12.30 -20.98
CA LEU A 31 -44.76 -12.92 -21.64
C LEU A 31 -44.37 -14.18 -20.86
N ALA A 32 -44.28 -15.26 -21.64
CA ALA A 32 -44.01 -16.62 -21.20
C ALA A 32 -42.70 -16.75 -20.44
N GLY A 33 -42.71 -17.62 -19.43
CA GLY A 33 -41.64 -17.88 -18.51
C GLY A 33 -40.35 -18.40 -19.17
N VAL A 34 -39.27 -17.79 -18.76
CA VAL A 34 -37.96 -18.43 -18.67
C VAL A 34 -37.72 -18.68 -17.18
N ALA A 35 -37.61 -19.94 -16.80
CA ALA A 35 -37.33 -20.33 -15.43
C ALA A 35 -35.90 -19.86 -15.08
N ASP A 36 -35.82 -18.76 -14.38
CA ASP A 36 -34.58 -18.38 -13.67
C ASP A 36 -34.36 -19.38 -12.54
N THR A 37 -33.34 -20.19 -12.68
CA THR A 37 -32.78 -20.91 -11.52
C THR A 37 -32.28 -19.87 -10.53
N PRO A 38 -32.76 -19.86 -9.27
CA PRO A 38 -32.25 -18.94 -8.28
C PRO A 38 -30.79 -19.31 -8.01
N SER A 39 -29.88 -18.42 -8.38
CA SER A 39 -28.54 -18.41 -7.81
C SER A 39 -28.72 -18.33 -6.30
N ALA A 40 -28.31 -19.36 -5.58
CA ALA A 40 -28.30 -19.38 -4.12
C ALA A 40 -27.29 -18.31 -3.65
N HIS A 41 -27.76 -17.08 -3.50
CA HIS A 41 -27.06 -16.11 -2.67
C HIS A 41 -27.14 -16.64 -1.24
N ALA A 42 -26.00 -17.01 -0.68
CA ALA A 42 -25.91 -17.34 0.73
C ALA A 42 -26.41 -16.13 1.52
N GLU A 43 -27.51 -16.28 2.26
CA GLU A 43 -28.00 -15.26 3.17
C GLU A 43 -26.91 -15.00 4.21
N THR A 44 -26.21 -13.86 4.11
CA THR A 44 -25.28 -13.43 5.14
C THR A 44 -26.08 -12.84 6.29
N HIS A 45 -26.11 -13.55 7.42
CA HIS A 45 -26.64 -12.99 8.65
C HIS A 45 -25.76 -11.82 9.10
N PRO A 46 -26.30 -10.65 9.43
CA PRO A 46 -25.54 -9.51 9.93
C PRO A 46 -24.68 -9.92 11.13
N GLY A 47 -23.34 -9.81 11.01
CA GLY A 47 -22.39 -10.11 12.08
C GLY A 47 -21.67 -11.46 11.98
N GLN A 48 -21.97 -12.33 11.01
CA GLN A 48 -21.15 -13.52 10.77
C GLN A 48 -20.03 -13.24 9.78
N THR A 49 -18.83 -13.75 10.09
CA THR A 49 -17.70 -13.69 9.16
C THR A 49 -18.02 -14.48 7.90
N PRO A 50 -17.91 -13.87 6.70
CA PRO A 50 -18.17 -14.57 5.44
C PRO A 50 -17.33 -15.84 5.32
N ALA A 51 -17.95 -16.95 4.94
CA ALA A 51 -17.27 -18.27 4.87
C ALA A 51 -16.08 -18.27 3.89
N ALA A 52 -16.12 -17.43 2.85
CA ALA A 52 -15.01 -17.28 1.90
C ALA A 52 -13.71 -16.76 2.53
N LEU A 53 -13.81 -16.04 3.65
CA LEU A 53 -12.68 -15.43 4.37
C LEU A 53 -12.13 -16.31 5.48
N LEU A 54 -12.82 -17.41 5.84
CA LEU A 54 -12.44 -18.31 6.92
C LEU A 54 -11.42 -19.37 6.45
N PRO A 55 -10.74 -20.05 7.38
CA PRO A 55 -9.92 -21.23 7.07
C PRO A 55 -10.69 -22.26 6.23
N GLY A 56 -10.10 -22.68 5.10
CA GLY A 56 -10.73 -23.54 4.11
C GLY A 56 -11.68 -22.83 3.14
N GLY A 57 -11.91 -21.53 3.31
CA GLY A 57 -12.70 -20.69 2.41
C GLY A 57 -12.02 -20.42 1.05
N ALA A 58 -12.68 -19.66 0.19
CA ALA A 58 -12.19 -19.40 -1.18
C ALA A 58 -10.81 -18.72 -1.17
N TYR A 59 -10.60 -17.73 -0.29
CA TYR A 59 -9.31 -17.04 -0.19
C TYR A 59 -8.18 -17.96 0.31
N ASP A 60 -8.45 -18.79 1.33
CA ASP A 60 -7.46 -19.74 1.85
C ASP A 60 -7.04 -20.75 0.77
N ARG A 61 -8.03 -21.28 0.00
CA ARG A 61 -7.73 -22.20 -1.13
C ARG A 61 -6.94 -21.52 -2.24
N PHE A 62 -7.27 -20.28 -2.58
CA PHE A 62 -6.55 -19.51 -3.60
C PHE A 62 -5.06 -19.36 -3.24
N VAL A 63 -4.77 -18.88 -2.04
CA VAL A 63 -3.36 -18.66 -1.62
C VAL A 63 -2.62 -19.98 -1.48
N ARG A 64 -3.26 -21.02 -0.92
CA ARG A 64 -2.68 -22.35 -0.82
C ARG A 64 -2.29 -22.90 -2.21
N GLY A 65 -3.18 -22.78 -3.20
CA GLY A 65 -2.92 -23.22 -4.55
C GLY A 65 -1.68 -22.54 -5.19
N LEU A 66 -1.44 -21.27 -4.88
CA LEU A 66 -0.21 -20.60 -5.30
C LEU A 66 1.03 -21.11 -4.54
N ALA A 67 0.90 -21.36 -3.24
CA ALA A 67 2.00 -21.87 -2.42
C ALA A 67 2.39 -23.30 -2.82
N ASP A 68 1.41 -24.18 -3.11
CA ASP A 68 1.63 -25.57 -3.55
C ASP A 68 2.35 -25.61 -4.92
N GLN A 69 2.19 -24.58 -5.76
CA GLN A 69 2.88 -24.39 -7.03
C GLN A 69 4.23 -23.65 -6.90
N ASP A 70 4.73 -23.40 -5.69
CA ASP A 70 5.92 -22.57 -5.42
C ASP A 70 5.83 -21.14 -6.03
N ARG A 71 4.62 -20.61 -6.17
CA ARG A 71 4.35 -19.25 -6.67
C ARG A 71 4.11 -18.22 -5.58
N PHE A 72 3.95 -18.67 -4.33
CA PHE A 72 3.80 -17.82 -3.15
C PHE A 72 4.67 -18.34 -1.99
N SER A 73 5.43 -17.44 -1.39
CA SER A 73 6.17 -17.64 -0.14
C SER A 73 5.98 -16.40 0.70
N GLY A 74 5.48 -16.56 1.94
CA GLY A 74 5.20 -15.39 2.78
C GLY A 74 4.01 -15.58 3.69
N THR A 75 3.38 -14.47 4.08
CA THR A 75 2.24 -14.44 4.98
C THR A 75 1.09 -13.63 4.38
N VAL A 76 -0.13 -14.17 4.45
CA VAL A 76 -1.36 -13.42 4.22
C VAL A 76 -2.17 -13.33 5.51
N LEU A 77 -2.89 -12.20 5.66
CA LEU A 77 -3.81 -11.99 6.75
C LEU A 77 -5.09 -11.36 6.21
N LEU A 78 -6.24 -11.92 6.60
CA LEU A 78 -7.53 -11.25 6.49
C LEU A 78 -8.05 -10.95 7.89
N ALA A 79 -8.57 -9.73 8.06
CA ALA A 79 -9.28 -9.33 9.26
C ALA A 79 -10.69 -8.87 8.90
N TYR A 80 -11.63 -9.13 9.79
CA TYR A 80 -13.01 -8.69 9.72
C TYR A 80 -13.38 -8.01 11.04
N HIS A 81 -13.99 -6.83 10.99
CA HIS A 81 -14.24 -5.98 12.15
C HIS A 81 -12.99 -5.78 13.03
N GLY A 82 -11.86 -5.49 12.40
CA GLY A 82 -10.58 -5.24 13.06
C GLY A 82 -9.90 -6.48 13.68
N LYS A 83 -10.49 -7.68 13.57
CA LYS A 83 -9.97 -8.93 14.16
C LYS A 83 -9.50 -9.91 13.09
N PRO A 84 -8.33 -10.55 13.24
CA PRO A 84 -7.88 -11.56 12.30
C PRO A 84 -8.88 -12.73 12.22
N VAL A 85 -9.31 -13.09 11.00
CA VAL A 85 -10.16 -14.25 10.71
C VAL A 85 -9.43 -15.32 9.91
N LEU A 86 -8.36 -14.94 9.21
CA LEU A 86 -7.46 -15.85 8.52
C LEU A 86 -6.03 -15.34 8.62
N ILE A 87 -5.11 -16.19 9.05
CA ILE A 87 -3.66 -15.97 8.92
C ILE A 87 -3.06 -17.24 8.35
N ARG A 88 -2.29 -17.13 7.26
CA ARG A 88 -1.56 -18.24 6.65
C ARG A 88 -0.16 -17.80 6.30
N SER A 89 0.79 -18.66 6.63
CA SER A 89 2.19 -18.49 6.27
C SER A 89 2.67 -19.74 5.52
N TYR A 90 3.34 -19.53 4.40
CA TYR A 90 3.78 -20.60 3.51
C TYR A 90 5.27 -20.46 3.24
N GLN A 91 5.94 -21.59 3.02
CA GLN A 91 7.35 -21.68 2.65
C GLN A 91 8.30 -21.05 3.70
N MET A 92 9.52 -20.74 3.33
CA MET A 92 10.58 -20.31 4.22
C MET A 92 10.85 -18.81 4.16
N SER A 93 11.02 -18.18 5.32
CA SER A 93 11.58 -16.82 5.42
C SER A 93 13.09 -16.83 5.17
N ASP A 94 13.77 -17.91 5.59
CA ASP A 94 15.18 -18.17 5.29
C ASP A 94 15.38 -19.64 4.92
N LYS A 95 15.61 -19.91 3.62
CA LYS A 95 15.78 -21.28 3.10
C LYS A 95 17.10 -21.90 3.59
N ALA A 96 18.18 -21.11 3.67
CA ALA A 96 19.47 -21.60 4.08
C ALA A 96 19.51 -22.06 5.53
N ARG A 97 18.77 -21.34 6.40
CA ARG A 97 18.66 -21.66 7.84
C ARG A 97 17.46 -22.57 8.17
N GLY A 98 16.62 -22.92 7.18
CA GLY A 98 15.40 -23.69 7.39
C GLY A 98 14.35 -22.98 8.26
N ILE A 99 14.30 -21.65 8.23
CA ILE A 99 13.35 -20.86 9.04
C ILE A 99 12.07 -20.68 8.25
N PRO A 100 10.91 -21.17 8.72
CA PRO A 100 9.63 -21.00 8.03
C PRO A 100 9.10 -19.57 8.19
N ASN A 101 8.31 -19.12 7.19
CA ASN A 101 7.48 -17.95 7.36
C ASN A 101 6.46 -18.14 8.48
N ARG A 102 6.17 -17.07 9.21
CA ARG A 102 5.23 -17.02 10.34
C ARG A 102 4.46 -15.71 10.32
N ALA A 103 3.36 -15.62 11.06
CA ALA A 103 2.60 -14.38 11.25
C ALA A 103 3.46 -13.21 11.78
N SER A 104 4.51 -13.53 12.54
CA SER A 104 5.47 -12.56 13.10
C SER A 104 6.69 -12.31 12.22
N THR A 105 6.84 -12.98 11.08
CA THR A 105 7.93 -12.72 10.14
C THR A 105 7.86 -11.27 9.64
N ILE A 106 8.99 -10.61 9.64
CA ILE A 106 9.15 -9.23 9.19
C ILE A 106 9.56 -9.23 7.71
N PHE A 107 8.88 -8.45 6.89
CA PHE A 107 9.15 -8.34 5.46
C PHE A 107 9.52 -6.91 5.09
N ALA A 108 10.42 -6.74 4.14
CA ALA A 108 10.67 -5.44 3.51
C ALA A 108 9.43 -5.00 2.75
N LEU A 109 8.93 -3.81 3.06
CA LEU A 109 7.65 -3.32 2.55
C LEU A 109 7.75 -2.64 1.19
N ALA A 110 8.96 -2.24 0.78
CA ALA A 110 9.15 -1.45 -0.43
C ALA A 110 8.22 -0.22 -0.45
N SER A 111 7.55 0.04 -1.57
CA SER A 111 6.70 1.22 -1.76
C SER A 111 5.48 1.29 -0.85
N LEU A 112 5.08 0.22 -0.16
CA LEU A 112 4.05 0.32 0.89
C LEU A 112 4.43 1.35 1.98
N THR A 113 5.72 1.65 2.14
CA THR A 113 6.25 2.74 2.98
C THR A 113 5.61 4.09 2.67
N LYS A 114 5.22 4.33 1.41
CA LYS A 114 4.58 5.57 0.96
C LYS A 114 3.27 5.88 1.69
N PHE A 115 2.57 4.84 2.14
CA PHE A 115 1.36 5.03 2.94
C PHE A 115 1.70 5.73 4.27
N PHE A 116 2.78 5.31 4.94
CA PHE A 116 3.24 5.98 6.18
C PHE A 116 3.73 7.41 5.92
N THR A 117 4.38 7.64 4.79
CA THR A 117 4.86 8.98 4.40
C THR A 117 3.69 9.94 4.16
N ALA A 118 2.67 9.50 3.44
CA ALA A 118 1.47 10.30 3.21
C ALA A 118 0.71 10.58 4.51
N LEU A 119 0.66 9.59 5.41
CA LEU A 119 0.08 9.79 6.73
C LEU A 119 0.87 10.83 7.55
N ALA A 120 2.20 10.76 7.55
CA ALA A 120 3.06 11.74 8.24
C ALA A 120 2.82 13.17 7.70
N ILE A 121 2.77 13.33 6.37
CA ILE A 121 2.43 14.63 5.75
C ILE A 121 1.03 15.09 6.16
N THR A 122 0.04 14.19 6.15
CA THR A 122 -1.34 14.55 6.52
C THR A 122 -1.47 14.91 7.99
N GLN A 123 -0.70 14.26 8.89
CA GLN A 123 -0.59 14.65 10.30
C GLN A 123 -0.04 16.09 10.44
N LEU A 124 1.01 16.41 9.68
CA LEU A 124 1.60 17.75 9.69
C LEU A 124 0.65 18.79 9.07
N VAL A 125 -0.16 18.43 8.09
CA VAL A 125 -1.22 19.30 7.55
C VAL A 125 -2.32 19.52 8.58
N ALA A 126 -2.79 18.48 9.26
CA ALA A 126 -3.78 18.59 10.33
C ALA A 126 -3.29 19.46 11.50
N GLN A 127 -1.96 19.53 11.73
CA GLN A 127 -1.31 20.39 12.72
C GLN A 127 -1.06 21.82 12.20
N GLY A 128 -1.39 22.13 10.94
CA GLY A 128 -1.12 23.44 10.31
C GLY A 128 0.35 23.72 9.98
N LYS A 129 1.23 22.71 10.09
CA LYS A 129 2.68 22.85 9.79
C LYS A 129 3.00 22.72 8.31
N VAL A 130 2.16 22.03 7.55
CA VAL A 130 2.26 21.85 6.11
C VAL A 130 0.91 22.18 5.48
N ARG A 131 0.90 22.59 4.20
CA ARG A 131 -0.32 22.74 3.40
C ARG A 131 -0.19 21.91 2.14
N PHE A 132 -1.29 21.31 1.67
CA PHE A 132 -1.27 20.51 0.42
C PHE A 132 -0.96 21.36 -0.81
N ASP A 133 -1.33 22.63 -0.81
CA ASP A 133 -1.08 23.60 -1.88
C ASP A 133 0.25 24.37 -1.73
N ALA A 134 1.01 24.12 -0.65
CA ALA A 134 2.33 24.73 -0.49
C ALA A 134 3.30 24.20 -1.55
N THR A 135 4.07 25.10 -2.12
CA THR A 135 5.07 24.78 -3.15
C THR A 135 6.31 24.13 -2.54
N LEU A 136 7.03 23.36 -3.35
CA LEU A 136 8.27 22.67 -2.94
C LEU A 136 9.29 23.67 -2.39
N GLY A 137 9.47 24.81 -3.05
CA GLY A 137 10.41 25.86 -2.66
C GLY A 137 10.09 26.52 -1.30
N SER A 138 8.87 26.34 -0.77
CA SER A 138 8.52 26.83 0.58
C SER A 138 9.20 26.04 1.70
N TYR A 139 9.73 24.85 1.41
CA TYR A 139 10.34 23.94 2.39
C TYR A 139 11.72 23.45 2.01
N LEU A 140 12.04 23.35 0.70
CA LEU A 140 13.28 22.76 0.21
C LEU A 140 13.96 23.71 -0.79
N ASP A 141 15.16 24.13 -0.45
CA ASP A 141 15.97 25.03 -1.29
C ASP A 141 16.72 24.29 -2.40
N GLY A 142 17.18 25.08 -3.39
CA GLY A 142 18.14 24.65 -4.42
C GLY A 142 17.52 23.97 -5.63
N PHE A 143 16.20 23.98 -5.77
CA PHE A 143 15.51 23.52 -6.96
C PHE A 143 15.31 24.66 -7.98
N PRO A 144 15.29 24.37 -9.30
CA PRO A 144 14.93 25.37 -10.30
C PRO A 144 13.54 25.96 -10.05
N ALA A 145 13.31 27.22 -10.38
CA ALA A 145 12.02 27.92 -10.22
C ALA A 145 10.85 27.14 -10.85
N ALA A 146 11.09 26.50 -12.00
CA ALA A 146 10.10 25.67 -12.68
C ALA A 146 9.61 24.46 -11.83
N ILE A 147 10.33 24.09 -10.77
CA ILE A 147 9.95 23.07 -9.80
C ILE A 147 9.59 23.73 -8.47
N ALA A 148 10.47 24.58 -7.95
CA ALA A 148 10.33 25.19 -6.64
C ALA A 148 9.00 25.95 -6.47
N ASP A 149 8.59 26.71 -7.52
CA ASP A 149 7.44 27.62 -7.47
C ASP A 149 6.13 26.97 -7.96
N THR A 150 6.20 25.79 -8.61
CA THR A 150 5.03 25.18 -9.28
C THR A 150 4.62 23.83 -8.72
N VAL A 151 5.59 23.02 -8.24
CA VAL A 151 5.32 21.71 -7.68
C VAL A 151 4.82 21.87 -6.24
N THR A 152 3.62 21.37 -5.97
CA THR A 152 3.02 21.42 -4.64
C THR A 152 3.12 20.07 -3.91
N VAL A 153 2.89 20.06 -2.60
CA VAL A 153 2.75 18.83 -1.79
C VAL A 153 1.69 17.90 -2.39
N HIS A 154 0.56 18.45 -2.87
CA HIS A 154 -0.46 17.68 -3.60
C HIS A 154 0.12 16.98 -4.83
N HIS A 155 0.90 17.68 -5.66
CA HIS A 155 1.50 17.09 -6.86
C HIS A 155 2.48 15.95 -6.52
N LEU A 156 3.24 16.08 -5.43
CA LEU A 156 4.14 15.02 -4.96
C LEU A 156 3.34 13.79 -4.48
N LEU A 157 2.31 14.01 -3.65
CA LEU A 157 1.47 12.95 -3.09
C LEU A 157 0.70 12.17 -4.16
N THR A 158 0.33 12.83 -5.27
CA THR A 158 -0.45 12.24 -6.36
C THR A 158 0.38 11.77 -7.56
N HIS A 159 1.71 11.85 -7.48
CA HIS A 159 2.61 11.54 -8.60
C HIS A 159 2.35 12.36 -9.88
N THR A 160 1.90 13.60 -9.72
CA THR A 160 1.64 14.55 -10.82
C THR A 160 2.64 15.71 -10.88
N SER A 161 3.78 15.59 -10.20
CA SER A 161 4.77 16.66 -10.04
C SER A 161 5.61 16.95 -11.30
N GLY A 162 5.80 15.97 -12.17
CA GLY A 162 6.78 16.03 -13.26
C GLY A 162 8.23 15.80 -12.80
N ILE A 163 8.50 15.59 -11.51
CA ILE A 163 9.87 15.32 -11.04
C ILE A 163 10.31 13.94 -11.49
N GLN A 164 11.47 13.87 -12.12
CA GLN A 164 12.05 12.64 -12.64
C GLN A 164 12.36 11.65 -11.50
N ASP A 165 12.13 10.36 -11.76
CA ASP A 165 12.40 9.29 -10.79
C ASP A 165 13.91 9.01 -10.71
N PHE A 166 14.52 9.25 -9.54
CA PHE A 166 15.95 8.99 -9.33
C PHE A 166 16.33 7.53 -9.61
N SER A 167 15.42 6.59 -9.36
CA SER A 167 15.68 5.16 -9.58
C SER A 167 15.82 4.78 -11.06
N ARG A 168 15.44 5.68 -11.97
CA ARG A 168 15.58 5.54 -13.43
C ARG A 168 16.79 6.29 -13.99
N LEU A 169 17.50 7.05 -13.16
CA LEU A 169 18.71 7.75 -13.59
C LEU A 169 19.84 6.76 -13.91
N PRO A 170 20.64 7.01 -14.94
CA PRO A 170 21.82 6.18 -15.22
C PRO A 170 22.72 6.07 -13.98
N ASN A 171 23.19 4.87 -13.67
CA ASN A 171 24.11 4.60 -12.58
C ASN A 171 23.63 4.96 -11.15
N TRP A 172 22.32 5.21 -10.94
CA TRP A 172 21.83 5.58 -9.62
C TRP A 172 22.19 4.55 -8.54
N ARG A 173 22.14 3.25 -8.85
CA ARG A 173 22.55 2.19 -7.91
C ARG A 173 24.01 2.31 -7.50
N GLN A 174 24.90 2.58 -8.47
CA GLN A 174 26.33 2.75 -8.20
C GLN A 174 26.60 3.98 -7.34
N LEU A 175 25.91 5.09 -7.63
CA LEU A 175 25.99 6.31 -6.81
C LEU A 175 25.48 6.05 -5.39
N PHE A 176 24.37 5.35 -5.25
CA PHE A 176 23.77 5.02 -3.96
C PHE A 176 24.64 4.09 -3.12
N GLN A 177 25.30 3.11 -3.74
CA GLN A 177 26.27 2.22 -3.09
C GLN A 177 27.53 2.93 -2.59
N GLY A 178 27.82 4.11 -3.09
CA GLY A 178 28.94 4.94 -2.62
C GLY A 178 28.69 5.65 -1.29
N PHE A 179 27.44 5.74 -0.84
CA PHE A 179 27.11 6.33 0.45
C PHE A 179 27.34 5.34 1.59
N THR A 180 27.85 5.83 2.72
CA THR A 180 28.19 5.00 3.89
C THR A 180 27.21 5.17 5.05
N THR A 181 26.44 6.26 5.06
CA THR A 181 25.44 6.57 6.09
C THR A 181 24.11 6.94 5.47
N VAL A 182 23.03 6.77 6.24
CA VAL A 182 21.66 7.19 5.85
C VAL A 182 21.62 8.69 5.53
N THR A 183 22.31 9.52 6.32
CA THR A 183 22.38 10.97 6.10
C THR A 183 23.10 11.31 4.79
N GLU A 184 24.20 10.62 4.46
CA GLU A 184 24.88 10.80 3.17
C GLU A 184 23.99 10.37 2.00
N ALA A 185 23.32 9.22 2.11
CA ALA A 185 22.40 8.75 1.09
C ALA A 185 21.25 9.75 0.87
N PHE A 186 20.67 10.27 1.94
CA PHE A 186 19.61 11.26 1.89
C PHE A 186 20.08 12.56 1.22
N ASN A 187 21.17 13.14 1.70
CA ASN A 187 21.71 14.40 1.16
C ASN A 187 22.22 14.22 -0.28
N GLY A 188 22.84 13.09 -0.59
CA GLY A 188 23.32 12.77 -1.94
C GLY A 188 22.16 12.60 -2.93
N THR A 189 21.09 11.93 -2.55
CA THR A 189 19.89 11.79 -3.39
C THR A 189 19.22 13.16 -3.62
N LEU A 190 19.13 13.98 -2.58
CA LEU A 190 18.60 15.34 -2.71
C LEU A 190 19.45 16.19 -3.67
N ALA A 191 20.79 16.09 -3.58
CA ALA A 191 21.71 16.78 -4.48
C ALA A 191 21.57 16.29 -5.94
N LEU A 192 21.30 15.01 -6.16
CA LEU A 192 21.04 14.46 -7.50
C LEU A 192 19.73 15.00 -8.11
N LEU A 193 18.70 15.19 -7.29
CA LEU A 193 17.39 15.64 -7.77
C LEU A 193 17.33 17.14 -8.10
N ARG A 194 18.05 17.96 -7.32
CA ARG A 194 17.97 19.42 -7.43
C ARG A 194 18.21 19.98 -8.85
N PRO A 195 19.22 19.53 -9.61
CA PRO A 195 19.50 20.10 -10.93
C PRO A 195 18.61 19.58 -12.06
N LEU A 196 17.76 18.56 -11.79
CA LEU A 196 17.00 17.91 -12.84
C LEU A 196 15.84 18.81 -13.29
N PRO A 197 15.64 18.99 -14.62
CA PRO A 197 14.46 19.68 -15.13
C PRO A 197 13.23 18.80 -14.94
N PRO A 198 12.02 19.39 -14.87
CA PRO A 198 10.79 18.63 -14.86
C PRO A 198 10.60 17.88 -16.18
N ALA A 199 10.07 16.65 -16.11
CA ALA A 199 9.73 15.86 -17.30
C ALA A 199 8.45 16.35 -17.99
N PHE A 200 7.55 16.98 -17.22
CA PHE A 200 6.31 17.59 -17.68
C PHE A 200 5.85 18.66 -16.66
N THR A 201 4.92 19.51 -17.06
CA THR A 201 4.35 20.55 -16.20
C THR A 201 3.55 19.92 -15.05
N ALA A 202 3.78 20.34 -13.83
CA ALA A 202 3.08 19.84 -12.65
C ALA A 202 1.55 19.88 -12.81
N GLY A 203 0.87 18.82 -12.41
CA GLY A 203 -0.58 18.68 -12.51
C GLY A 203 -1.12 18.19 -13.86
N THR A 204 -0.30 18.12 -14.91
CA THR A 204 -0.80 17.79 -16.27
C THR A 204 -0.82 16.30 -16.58
N GLN A 205 0.00 15.50 -15.91
CA GLN A 205 0.14 14.07 -16.16
C GLN A 205 0.39 13.30 -14.84
N TYR A 206 -0.01 12.05 -14.82
CA TYR A 206 0.43 11.09 -13.80
C TYR A 206 1.70 10.36 -14.28
N SER A 207 2.72 10.33 -13.44
CA SER A 207 3.90 9.49 -13.63
C SER A 207 4.44 9.09 -12.26
N TYR A 208 4.31 7.81 -11.92
CA TYR A 208 4.84 7.29 -10.67
C TYR A 208 6.33 7.59 -10.54
N SER A 209 6.72 8.20 -9.42
CA SER A 209 8.11 8.59 -9.14
C SER A 209 8.44 8.41 -7.67
N ASN A 210 9.50 7.64 -7.39
CA ASN A 210 10.05 7.51 -6.03
C ASN A 210 10.57 8.83 -5.50
N SER A 211 11.09 9.70 -6.38
CA SER A 211 11.56 11.04 -6.02
C SER A 211 10.49 11.87 -5.32
N ASN A 212 9.21 11.72 -5.70
CA ASN A 212 8.13 12.44 -5.05
C ASN A 212 8.05 12.11 -3.56
N TYR A 213 8.07 10.84 -3.21
CA TYR A 213 7.95 10.40 -1.83
C TYR A 213 9.25 10.54 -1.04
N PHE A 214 10.38 10.45 -1.71
CA PHE A 214 11.66 10.85 -1.13
C PHE A 214 11.60 12.33 -0.67
N LEU A 215 11.15 13.23 -1.55
CA LEU A 215 10.99 14.66 -1.22
C LEU A 215 9.94 14.89 -0.13
N LEU A 216 8.83 14.14 -0.11
CA LEU A 216 7.87 14.20 1.00
C LEU A 216 8.50 13.78 2.32
N GLY A 217 9.41 12.81 2.33
CA GLY A 217 10.24 12.49 3.52
C GLY A 217 11.11 13.67 3.96
N ALA A 218 11.68 14.41 3.02
CA ALA A 218 12.40 15.65 3.30
C ALA A 218 11.50 16.76 3.86
N PHE A 219 10.26 16.87 3.34
CA PHE A 219 9.26 17.79 3.91
C PHE A 219 8.91 17.43 5.35
N VAL A 220 8.73 16.13 5.65
CA VAL A 220 8.49 15.67 7.04
C VAL A 220 9.64 16.13 7.92
N ALA A 221 10.90 15.92 7.51
CA ALA A 221 12.05 16.33 8.31
C ALA A 221 12.10 17.84 8.53
N GLN A 222 11.89 18.63 7.47
CA GLN A 222 11.93 20.10 7.55
C GLN A 222 10.78 20.67 8.41
N ALA A 223 9.57 20.18 8.23
CA ALA A 223 8.38 20.71 8.92
C ALA A 223 8.27 20.25 10.38
N SER A 224 8.81 19.06 10.71
CA SER A 224 8.76 18.52 12.07
C SER A 224 10.00 18.87 12.90
N GLY A 225 11.13 19.18 12.26
CA GLY A 225 12.45 19.30 12.90
C GLY A 225 13.06 17.94 13.29
N GLN A 226 12.52 16.82 12.81
CA GLN A 226 12.98 15.46 13.08
C GLN A 226 13.30 14.74 11.75
N PRO A 227 14.37 13.94 11.66
CA PRO A 227 14.57 13.07 10.50
C PRO A 227 13.35 12.19 10.23
N PHE A 228 13.06 11.91 8.96
CA PHE A 228 11.93 11.08 8.55
C PHE A 228 11.90 9.72 9.28
N TRP A 229 13.07 9.08 9.38
CA TRP A 229 13.23 7.77 10.02
C TRP A 229 13.14 7.79 11.56
N ASP A 230 13.03 8.96 12.18
CA ASP A 230 12.73 9.14 13.61
C ASP A 230 11.25 9.53 13.78
N TYR A 231 10.75 10.42 12.92
CA TYR A 231 9.34 10.89 12.97
C TYR A 231 8.35 9.74 12.78
N VAL A 232 8.52 8.93 11.74
CA VAL A 232 7.57 7.85 11.40
C VAL A 232 7.49 6.78 12.49
N PRO A 233 8.58 6.23 13.02
CA PRO A 233 8.53 5.34 14.17
C PRO A 233 7.86 5.94 15.40
N GLN A 234 8.17 7.18 15.74
CA GLN A 234 7.64 7.84 16.92
C GLN A 234 6.13 8.12 16.80
N HIS A 235 5.69 8.71 15.68
CA HIS A 235 4.34 9.24 15.54
C HIS A 235 3.35 8.26 14.86
N ILE A 236 3.85 7.22 14.22
CA ILE A 236 3.02 6.23 13.52
C ILE A 236 3.19 4.85 14.13
N PHE A 237 4.40 4.27 14.09
CA PHE A 237 4.59 2.86 14.50
C PHE A 237 4.29 2.66 15.99
N THR A 238 4.88 3.49 16.85
CA THR A 238 4.64 3.43 18.30
C THR A 238 3.18 3.71 18.64
N SER A 239 2.59 4.74 18.02
CA SER A 239 1.19 5.12 18.27
C SER A 239 0.19 4.05 17.84
N ALA A 240 0.50 3.27 16.80
CA ALA A 240 -0.31 2.14 16.35
C ALA A 240 0.03 0.81 17.06
N GLY A 241 1.02 0.78 17.95
CA GLY A 241 1.48 -0.44 18.61
C GLY A 241 2.20 -1.44 17.69
N MET A 242 2.88 -0.96 16.64
CA MET A 242 3.59 -1.77 15.63
C MET A 242 4.99 -2.15 16.14
N THR A 243 5.07 -3.15 17.00
CA THR A 243 6.31 -3.48 17.74
C THR A 243 7.37 -4.24 16.93
N SER A 244 7.01 -4.75 15.75
CA SER A 244 7.91 -5.46 14.83
C SER A 244 8.17 -4.67 13.55
N THR A 245 7.84 -3.38 13.55
CA THR A 245 7.96 -2.49 12.39
C THR A 245 9.07 -1.48 12.62
N GLY A 246 9.84 -1.22 11.58
CA GLY A 246 10.94 -0.26 11.67
C GLY A 246 11.69 -0.09 10.36
N PHE A 247 12.74 0.69 10.45
CA PHE A 247 13.75 0.81 9.41
C PHE A 247 14.96 -0.02 9.86
N PHE A 248 15.33 -1.03 9.09
CA PHE A 248 16.45 -1.92 9.40
C PHE A 248 17.59 -1.69 8.42
N THR A 249 18.83 -1.83 8.91
CA THR A 249 20.02 -1.77 8.07
C THR A 249 20.13 -3.02 7.20
N ASP A 250 20.92 -2.95 6.11
CA ASP A 250 21.23 -4.11 5.26
C ASP A 250 21.82 -5.25 6.07
N GLN A 251 22.73 -4.93 7.00
CA GLN A 251 23.29 -5.91 7.91
C GLN A 251 22.23 -6.59 8.77
N GLN A 252 21.27 -5.82 9.33
CA GLN A 252 20.17 -6.39 10.09
C GLN A 252 19.27 -7.25 9.20
N TRP A 253 18.96 -6.79 7.98
CA TRP A 253 18.19 -7.59 7.03
C TRP A 253 18.86 -8.93 6.70
N GLU A 254 20.18 -8.94 6.56
CA GLU A 254 20.93 -10.15 6.25
C GLU A 254 21.12 -11.10 7.44
N THR A 255 21.18 -10.56 8.65
CA THR A 255 21.57 -11.35 9.84
C THR A 255 20.44 -11.65 10.81
N ASP A 256 19.40 -10.80 10.90
CA ASP A 256 18.29 -11.00 11.82
C ASP A 256 17.35 -12.12 11.34
N PRO A 257 17.21 -13.24 12.08
CA PRO A 257 16.38 -14.36 11.66
C PRO A 257 14.88 -14.06 11.65
N ARG A 258 14.46 -12.91 12.18
CA ARG A 258 13.05 -12.47 12.16
C ARG A 258 12.67 -11.87 10.80
N ILE A 259 13.66 -11.42 10.01
CA ILE A 259 13.45 -10.72 8.74
C ILE A 259 13.58 -11.71 7.58
N ALA A 260 12.57 -11.73 6.71
CA ALA A 260 12.54 -12.60 5.56
C ALA A 260 13.61 -12.23 4.53
N ARG A 261 14.31 -13.26 4.02
CA ARG A 261 15.21 -13.17 2.86
C ARG A 261 14.38 -13.12 1.58
N ASN A 262 14.82 -12.41 0.57
CA ASN A 262 14.16 -12.36 -0.73
C ASN A 262 14.79 -13.35 -1.71
N TYR A 263 13.95 -13.93 -2.57
CA TYR A 263 14.36 -15.00 -3.47
C TYR A 263 14.08 -14.67 -4.94
N GLY A 264 14.97 -15.18 -5.79
CA GLY A 264 14.82 -15.18 -7.24
C GLY A 264 13.73 -16.14 -7.72
N PRO A 265 13.40 -16.12 -9.02
CA PRO A 265 12.58 -17.16 -9.63
C PRO A 265 13.26 -18.53 -9.54
N PRO A 266 12.50 -19.66 -9.68
CA PRO A 266 13.09 -20.98 -9.69
C PRO A 266 14.08 -21.12 -10.84
N GLN A 267 15.23 -21.71 -10.57
CA GLN A 267 16.24 -22.09 -11.56
C GLN A 267 15.88 -23.43 -12.23
N ALA A 268 16.70 -23.89 -13.17
CA ALA A 268 16.45 -25.15 -13.87
C ALA A 268 16.42 -26.39 -12.96
N ASP A 269 17.08 -26.33 -11.82
CA ASP A 269 17.08 -27.36 -10.75
C ASP A 269 15.91 -27.20 -9.77
N GLY A 270 15.03 -26.23 -9.96
CA GLY A 270 13.90 -25.91 -9.09
C GLY A 270 14.28 -25.10 -7.85
N LEU A 271 15.57 -24.83 -7.62
CA LEU A 271 16.00 -24.05 -6.46
C LEU A 271 15.81 -22.54 -6.71
N ARG A 272 15.64 -21.77 -5.62
CA ARG A 272 15.57 -20.31 -5.66
C ARG A 272 16.80 -19.71 -5.00
N GLN A 273 17.49 -18.84 -5.71
CA GLN A 273 18.64 -18.12 -5.19
C GLN A 273 18.19 -17.06 -4.19
N ASP A 274 18.88 -16.94 -3.06
CA ASP A 274 18.77 -15.77 -2.17
C ASP A 274 19.37 -14.55 -2.88
N ILE A 275 18.54 -13.55 -3.08
CA ILE A 275 18.93 -12.30 -3.74
C ILE A 275 18.89 -11.11 -2.79
N THR A 276 18.70 -11.33 -1.49
CA THR A 276 18.69 -10.26 -0.49
C THR A 276 19.90 -9.33 -0.61
N PRO A 277 21.16 -9.83 -0.76
CA PRO A 277 22.32 -8.95 -0.91
C PRO A 277 22.31 -8.08 -2.18
N ARG A 278 21.45 -8.42 -3.15
CA ARG A 278 21.28 -7.63 -4.39
C ARG A 278 20.20 -6.59 -4.28
N VAL A 279 19.23 -6.83 -3.39
CA VAL A 279 18.14 -5.90 -3.08
C VAL A 279 18.60 -4.90 -2.04
N ALA A 280 19.26 -5.41 -1.01
CA ALA A 280 20.01 -4.65 -0.04
C ALA A 280 21.27 -4.11 -0.73
N GLY A 281 21.38 -2.87 -1.00
CA GLY A 281 22.52 -2.39 -1.81
C GLY A 281 22.89 -0.96 -1.50
N GLY A 282 23.33 -0.73 -0.29
CA GLY A 282 23.73 0.59 0.18
C GLY A 282 23.23 0.89 1.59
N PRO A 283 23.59 2.02 2.18
CA PRO A 283 22.97 2.44 3.43
C PRO A 283 21.48 2.61 3.12
N ASN A 284 20.68 1.71 3.63
CA ASN A 284 19.24 1.56 3.33
C ASN A 284 18.58 2.90 3.12
N GLY A 285 17.86 3.03 2.01
CA GLY A 285 17.04 4.19 1.74
C GLY A 285 15.93 4.29 2.77
N TRP A 286 16.26 4.69 3.99
CA TRP A 286 15.28 5.06 5.01
C TRP A 286 14.66 6.39 4.63
N ASP A 287 13.99 6.36 3.50
CA ASP A 287 13.37 7.54 2.94
C ASP A 287 11.86 7.36 2.81
N GLY A 288 11.17 8.40 2.41
CA GLY A 288 9.73 8.39 2.27
C GLY A 288 9.20 7.51 1.13
N ALA A 289 10.05 7.04 0.22
CA ALA A 289 9.63 6.22 -0.92
C ALA A 289 9.69 4.71 -0.63
N GLY A 290 10.52 4.30 0.35
CA GLY A 290 10.77 2.89 0.67
C GLY A 290 11.47 2.71 2.02
N GLY A 291 11.98 1.51 2.27
CA GLY A 291 12.87 1.22 3.39
C GLY A 291 12.22 0.77 4.70
N ALA A 292 10.91 0.86 4.86
CA ALA A 292 10.24 0.29 6.02
C ALA A 292 10.08 -1.24 5.90
N PHE A 293 10.07 -1.89 7.05
CA PHE A 293 9.83 -3.32 7.21
C PHE A 293 8.71 -3.53 8.24
N SER A 294 7.88 -4.56 8.05
CA SER A 294 6.79 -4.84 8.97
C SER A 294 6.35 -6.31 8.94
N SER A 295 5.53 -6.69 9.92
CA SER A 295 4.81 -7.97 9.96
C SER A 295 3.33 -7.79 9.56
N ALA A 296 2.67 -8.88 9.20
CA ALA A 296 1.24 -8.84 8.86
C ALA A 296 0.37 -8.34 10.03
N LEU A 297 0.72 -8.71 11.25
CA LEU A 297 0.00 -8.28 12.46
C LEU A 297 0.18 -6.78 12.73
N ASP A 298 1.36 -6.23 12.47
CA ASP A 298 1.59 -4.80 12.66
C ASP A 298 0.88 -3.96 11.59
N LEU A 299 0.81 -4.44 10.35
CA LEU A 299 0.03 -3.78 9.30
C LEU A 299 -1.47 -3.78 9.62
N LEU A 300 -1.99 -4.84 10.27
CA LEU A 300 -3.36 -4.82 10.79
C LEU A 300 -3.53 -3.79 11.91
N ARG A 301 -2.59 -3.69 12.84
CA ARG A 301 -2.62 -2.64 13.89
C ARG A 301 -2.63 -1.24 13.28
N PHE A 302 -1.80 -1.03 12.25
CA PHE A 302 -1.78 0.22 11.50
C PHE A 302 -3.15 0.53 10.88
N ALA A 303 -3.74 -0.45 10.17
CA ALA A 303 -5.04 -0.28 9.53
C ALA A 303 -6.15 0.05 10.54
N ASN A 304 -6.17 -0.65 11.68
CA ASN A 304 -7.14 -0.39 12.75
C ASN A 304 -6.94 1.01 13.33
N ALA A 305 -5.71 1.39 13.69
CA ALA A 305 -5.40 2.69 14.28
C ALA A 305 -5.63 3.87 13.30
N LEU A 306 -5.59 3.62 12.00
CA LEU A 306 -5.97 4.60 10.98
C LEU A 306 -7.50 4.75 10.91
N GLN A 307 -8.25 3.65 10.98
CA GLN A 307 -9.71 3.64 10.85
C GLN A 307 -10.41 4.16 12.11
N ASP A 308 -9.87 3.88 13.29
CA ASP A 308 -10.45 4.32 14.58
C ASP A 308 -10.08 5.76 14.99
N GLY A 309 -9.24 6.43 14.19
CA GLY A 309 -8.85 7.82 14.45
C GLY A 309 -7.65 7.99 15.38
N THR A 310 -7.01 6.91 15.84
CA THR A 310 -5.82 6.96 16.71
C THR A 310 -4.64 7.66 16.04
N LEU A 311 -4.39 7.37 14.75
CA LEU A 311 -3.26 7.95 14.00
C LEU A 311 -3.59 9.30 13.37
N LEU A 312 -4.84 9.50 12.98
CA LEU A 312 -5.30 10.68 12.28
C LEU A 312 -6.82 10.80 12.46
N PRO A 313 -7.38 11.99 12.79
CA PRO A 313 -8.84 12.15 12.86
C PRO A 313 -9.53 11.62 11.60
N VAL A 314 -10.64 10.89 11.74
CA VAL A 314 -11.33 10.18 10.65
C VAL A 314 -11.59 11.07 9.43
N ALA A 315 -11.97 12.34 9.64
CA ALA A 315 -12.18 13.28 8.52
C ALA A 315 -10.90 13.50 7.69
N TRP A 316 -9.73 13.54 8.32
CA TRP A 316 -8.46 13.66 7.63
C TRP A 316 -8.03 12.33 6.97
N THR A 317 -8.38 11.19 7.56
CA THR A 317 -8.21 9.87 6.92
C THR A 317 -9.00 9.81 5.62
N GLU A 318 -10.25 10.27 5.60
CA GLU A 318 -11.05 10.36 4.38
C GLU A 318 -10.42 11.33 3.36
N VAL A 319 -9.93 12.49 3.78
CA VAL A 319 -9.19 13.39 2.90
C VAL A 319 -7.96 12.71 2.33
N MET A 320 -7.20 11.96 3.13
CA MET A 320 -5.98 11.29 2.65
C MET A 320 -6.29 10.17 1.66
N THR A 321 -7.27 9.32 1.95
CA THR A 321 -7.49 8.07 1.22
C THR A 321 -8.43 8.17 0.02
N SER A 322 -9.25 9.23 -0.08
CA SER A 322 -10.12 9.44 -1.24
C SER A 322 -9.32 9.74 -2.51
N GLY A 323 -9.83 9.28 -3.65
CA GLY A 323 -9.21 9.52 -4.96
C GLY A 323 -9.03 11.01 -5.26
N LYS A 324 -7.88 11.38 -5.78
CA LYS A 324 -7.48 12.74 -6.13
C LYS A 324 -7.16 12.90 -7.62
N TYR A 325 -6.64 11.85 -8.22
CA TYR A 325 -6.25 11.87 -9.62
C TYR A 325 -6.61 10.54 -10.28
N PRO A 326 -7.36 10.54 -11.40
CA PRO A 326 -7.67 9.32 -12.12
C PRO A 326 -6.43 8.79 -12.82
N ILE A 327 -6.23 7.46 -12.78
CA ILE A 327 -5.15 6.81 -13.50
C ILE A 327 -5.73 5.83 -14.51
N ASN A 328 -5.18 5.84 -15.72
CA ASN A 328 -5.50 4.86 -16.74
C ASN A 328 -4.61 3.63 -16.58
N GLN A 329 -5.08 2.46 -16.96
CA GLN A 329 -4.31 1.21 -16.87
C GLN A 329 -2.94 1.29 -17.56
N THR A 330 -2.82 2.07 -18.64
CA THR A 330 -1.56 2.30 -19.36
C THR A 330 -0.56 3.20 -18.63
N GLN A 331 -1.01 3.94 -17.61
CA GLN A 331 -0.17 4.85 -16.81
C GLN A 331 0.33 4.22 -15.51
N GLN A 332 -0.17 3.02 -15.19
CA GLN A 332 0.25 2.32 -14.00
C GLN A 332 1.67 1.78 -14.15
N ASN A 333 2.44 1.82 -13.08
CA ASN A 333 3.70 1.10 -13.04
C ASN A 333 3.39 -0.40 -13.08
N PRO A 334 3.78 -1.15 -14.15
CA PRO A 334 3.46 -2.57 -14.29
C PRO A 334 3.95 -3.42 -13.12
N ASP A 335 4.95 -2.91 -12.38
CA ASP A 335 5.56 -3.64 -11.27
C ASP A 335 4.80 -3.50 -9.95
N GLN A 336 3.89 -2.54 -9.84
CA GLN A 336 3.24 -2.15 -8.58
C GLN A 336 1.72 -2.03 -8.68
N ALA A 337 1.20 -1.73 -9.87
CA ALA A 337 -0.22 -1.48 -10.04
C ALA A 337 -1.05 -2.75 -9.97
N SER A 338 -2.17 -2.69 -9.27
CA SER A 338 -3.27 -3.60 -9.57
C SER A 338 -3.88 -3.17 -10.91
N SER A 339 -4.25 -4.14 -11.75
CA SER A 339 -4.94 -3.87 -13.02
C SER A 339 -6.28 -3.13 -12.87
N GLN A 340 -6.68 -2.79 -11.65
CA GLN A 340 -7.96 -2.22 -11.28
C GLN A 340 -7.86 -0.91 -10.48
N SER A 341 -6.65 -0.37 -10.24
CA SER A 341 -6.54 0.96 -9.61
C SER A 341 -7.19 1.99 -10.52
N THR A 342 -8.13 2.73 -9.99
CA THR A 342 -8.90 3.72 -10.74
C THR A 342 -8.50 5.15 -10.39
N GLN A 343 -7.99 5.37 -9.19
CA GLN A 343 -7.58 6.68 -8.72
C GLN A 343 -6.38 6.59 -7.75
N ILE A 344 -5.59 7.65 -7.73
CA ILE A 344 -4.58 7.89 -6.70
C ILE A 344 -5.15 8.81 -5.62
N GLY A 345 -5.05 8.36 -4.37
CA GLY A 345 -5.17 9.19 -3.19
C GLY A 345 -3.80 9.71 -2.71
N TYR A 346 -3.71 10.17 -1.49
CA TYR A 346 -2.43 10.51 -0.88
C TYR A 346 -1.80 9.25 -0.25
N GLY A 347 -0.81 8.71 -0.95
CA GLY A 347 -0.13 7.46 -0.55
C GLY A 347 -1.01 6.23 -0.61
N THR A 348 -2.11 6.28 -1.32
CA THR A 348 -3.03 5.16 -1.54
C THR A 348 -3.41 5.05 -3.00
N GLU A 349 -3.60 3.80 -3.43
CA GLU A 349 -4.24 3.43 -4.68
C GLU A 349 -5.67 3.00 -4.35
N GLU A 350 -6.64 3.62 -4.99
CA GLU A 350 -8.05 3.27 -4.84
C GLU A 350 -8.48 2.33 -5.97
N ARG A 351 -9.22 1.28 -5.61
CA ARG A 351 -9.84 0.33 -6.53
C ARG A 351 -11.33 0.22 -6.24
N LEU A 352 -12.11 0.06 -7.31
CA LEU A 352 -13.54 -0.19 -7.21
C LEU A 352 -13.85 -1.54 -7.88
N THR A 353 -14.25 -2.53 -7.10
CA THR A 353 -14.58 -3.88 -7.57
C THR A 353 -15.94 -4.29 -7.06
N GLY A 354 -16.87 -4.67 -7.96
CA GLY A 354 -18.22 -5.06 -7.58
C GLY A 354 -18.99 -3.98 -6.81
N GLY A 355 -18.69 -2.70 -7.05
CA GLY A 355 -19.28 -1.57 -6.33
C GLY A 355 -18.66 -1.31 -4.95
N GLN A 356 -17.70 -2.12 -4.52
CA GLN A 356 -17.01 -1.98 -3.24
C GLN A 356 -15.69 -1.25 -3.39
N ARG A 357 -15.45 -0.27 -2.55
CA ARG A 357 -14.19 0.48 -2.49
C ARG A 357 -13.14 -0.30 -1.71
N GLY A 358 -11.95 -0.46 -2.31
CA GLY A 358 -10.74 -0.88 -1.61
C GLY A 358 -9.67 0.17 -1.79
N TYR A 359 -8.94 0.53 -0.74
CA TYR A 359 -7.80 1.44 -0.82
C TYR A 359 -6.61 0.91 -0.03
N GLY A 360 -5.43 1.30 -0.44
CA GLY A 360 -4.19 0.90 0.22
C GLY A 360 -2.98 1.21 -0.63
N HIS A 361 -1.89 0.50 -0.42
CA HIS A 361 -0.71 0.63 -1.26
C HIS A 361 -0.04 -0.73 -1.46
N THR A 362 0.62 -0.87 -2.59
CA THR A 362 1.42 -2.05 -2.91
C THR A 362 2.92 -1.76 -2.72
N GLY A 363 3.72 -2.81 -2.63
CA GLY A 363 5.17 -2.71 -2.64
C GLY A 363 5.79 -3.79 -3.50
N GLY A 364 6.74 -3.40 -4.33
CA GLY A 364 7.51 -4.31 -5.15
C GLY A 364 9.01 -4.08 -4.98
N LEU A 365 9.73 -5.14 -4.67
CA LEU A 365 11.18 -5.18 -4.76
C LEU A 365 11.53 -6.00 -5.98
N LEU A 366 12.14 -5.37 -6.99
CA LEU A 366 12.48 -6.03 -8.24
C LEU A 366 13.96 -5.97 -8.50
N VAL A 367 14.55 -7.14 -8.75
CA VAL A 367 15.95 -7.27 -9.13
C VAL A 367 16.05 -8.24 -10.30
N GLY A 368 16.76 -7.83 -11.33
CA GLY A 368 17.12 -8.73 -12.44
C GLY A 368 17.98 -9.88 -11.92
N VAL A 369 17.62 -11.10 -12.29
CA VAL A 369 18.35 -12.32 -11.92
C VAL A 369 19.10 -12.84 -13.16
N PRO A 370 20.44 -12.99 -13.11
CA PRO A 370 21.18 -13.50 -14.24
C PRO A 370 20.65 -14.86 -14.73
N GLY A 371 20.48 -14.97 -16.04
CA GLY A 371 19.97 -16.21 -16.64
C GLY A 371 18.45 -16.41 -16.54
N SER A 372 17.71 -15.46 -15.96
CA SER A 372 16.25 -15.51 -15.89
C SER A 372 15.61 -14.33 -16.62
N THR A 373 14.49 -14.61 -17.29
CA THR A 373 13.60 -13.56 -17.86
C THR A 373 12.64 -12.98 -16.81
N GLN A 374 12.51 -13.61 -15.65
CA GLN A 374 11.67 -13.15 -14.55
C GLN A 374 12.54 -12.46 -13.50
N PRO A 375 12.07 -11.35 -12.91
CA PRO A 375 12.74 -10.72 -11.81
C PRO A 375 12.59 -11.56 -10.53
N GLY A 376 13.51 -11.34 -9.59
CA GLY A 376 13.35 -11.77 -8.21
C GLY A 376 13.00 -10.61 -7.31
N GLY A 377 12.67 -10.89 -6.05
CA GLY A 377 12.38 -9.87 -5.05
C GLY A 377 11.26 -10.23 -4.11
N GLY A 378 10.47 -9.24 -3.75
CA GLY A 378 9.32 -9.38 -2.86
C GLY A 378 8.11 -8.58 -3.37
N SER A 379 6.92 -8.99 -2.93
CA SER A 379 5.67 -8.29 -3.21
C SER A 379 4.86 -8.12 -1.94
N THR A 380 4.38 -6.91 -1.68
CA THR A 380 3.61 -6.59 -0.48
C THR A 380 2.35 -5.80 -0.82
N SER A 381 1.32 -5.94 0.00
CA SER A 381 0.10 -5.14 -0.10
C SER A 381 -0.58 -5.01 1.25
N LEU A 382 -1.13 -3.84 1.50
CA LEU A 382 -2.17 -3.60 2.48
C LEU A 382 -3.38 -3.03 1.75
N THR A 383 -4.53 -3.67 1.89
CA THR A 383 -5.81 -3.18 1.33
C THR A 383 -6.85 -3.10 2.44
N ILE A 384 -7.53 -1.98 2.53
CA ILE A 384 -8.64 -1.72 3.44
C ILE A 384 -9.91 -1.60 2.60
N TYR A 385 -10.95 -2.37 2.94
CA TYR A 385 -12.29 -2.31 2.35
C TYR A 385 -13.24 -1.71 3.39
N PRO A 386 -13.39 -0.37 3.38
CA PRO A 386 -14.05 0.33 4.50
C PRO A 386 -15.53 0.00 4.64
N ASP A 387 -16.23 -0.26 3.53
CA ASP A 387 -17.67 -0.56 3.54
C ASP A 387 -17.96 -2.03 3.93
N LEU A 388 -16.93 -2.87 3.95
CA LEU A 388 -17.01 -4.29 4.31
C LEU A 388 -16.39 -4.59 5.68
N ASP A 389 -15.76 -3.60 6.35
CA ASP A 389 -14.97 -3.79 7.56
C ASP A 389 -13.89 -4.88 7.41
N ILE A 390 -13.28 -4.98 6.22
CA ILE A 390 -12.25 -5.98 5.92
C ILE A 390 -10.90 -5.30 5.72
N VAL A 391 -9.86 -5.93 6.27
CA VAL A 391 -8.46 -5.61 6.00
C VAL A 391 -7.76 -6.84 5.44
N ALA A 392 -7.07 -6.68 4.32
CA ALA A 392 -6.26 -7.71 3.70
C ALA A 392 -4.79 -7.29 3.65
N VAL A 393 -3.91 -8.17 4.12
CA VAL A 393 -2.46 -8.01 4.09
C VAL A 393 -1.84 -9.16 3.32
N VAL A 394 -0.92 -8.82 2.41
CA VAL A 394 -0.11 -9.78 1.64
C VAL A 394 1.35 -9.39 1.79
N LEU A 395 2.15 -10.28 2.33
CA LEU A 395 3.60 -10.10 2.46
C LEU A 395 4.29 -11.32 1.87
N SER A 396 4.96 -11.14 0.74
CA SER A 396 5.66 -12.21 0.03
C SER A 396 7.14 -11.87 -0.14
N ASN A 397 8.01 -12.82 0.20
CA ASN A 397 9.43 -12.75 -0.10
C ASN A 397 9.81 -13.35 -1.47
N TYR A 398 8.79 -13.61 -2.31
CA TYR A 398 8.89 -13.82 -3.74
C TYR A 398 8.26 -12.64 -4.48
N PHE A 399 8.81 -12.28 -5.63
CA PHE A 399 8.09 -11.43 -6.56
C PHE A 399 6.94 -12.20 -7.18
N LEU A 400 5.72 -11.72 -7.02
CA LEU A 400 4.51 -12.38 -7.54
C LEU A 400 4.36 -12.05 -9.04
N TYR A 401 4.97 -12.87 -9.89
CA TYR A 401 4.96 -12.67 -11.33
C TYR A 401 3.58 -12.92 -11.96
N PRO A 402 3.14 -12.08 -12.93
CA PRO A 402 3.83 -10.99 -13.62
C PRO A 402 3.82 -9.66 -12.83
N GLY A 403 3.15 -9.59 -11.71
CA GLY A 403 3.04 -8.48 -10.77
C GLY A 403 1.97 -8.78 -9.72
N ILE A 404 2.01 -8.11 -8.58
CA ILE A 404 1.04 -8.29 -7.50
C ILE A 404 -0.40 -7.99 -7.92
N GLY A 405 -0.58 -7.20 -8.98
CA GLY A 405 -1.90 -6.84 -9.51
C GLY A 405 -2.79 -8.03 -9.85
N THR A 406 -2.21 -9.10 -10.42
CA THR A 406 -2.96 -10.34 -10.71
C THR A 406 -3.47 -11.00 -9.44
N PHE A 407 -2.65 -11.03 -8.38
CA PHE A 407 -3.05 -11.54 -7.08
C PHE A 407 -4.20 -10.70 -6.49
N LEU A 408 -4.07 -9.38 -6.53
CA LEU A 408 -5.04 -8.45 -5.96
C LEU A 408 -6.38 -8.47 -6.72
N THR A 409 -6.36 -8.67 -8.03
CA THR A 409 -7.59 -8.85 -8.83
C THR A 409 -8.42 -10.03 -8.32
N GLU A 410 -7.78 -11.17 -8.05
CA GLU A 410 -8.48 -12.33 -7.51
C GLU A 410 -8.87 -12.15 -6.04
N GLN A 411 -8.01 -11.52 -5.22
CA GLN A 411 -8.32 -11.13 -3.85
C GLN A 411 -9.57 -10.24 -3.80
N ASP A 412 -9.58 -9.16 -4.58
CA ASP A 412 -10.69 -8.20 -4.64
C ASP A 412 -11.98 -8.90 -5.08
N ARG A 413 -11.91 -9.78 -6.10
CA ARG A 413 -13.05 -10.58 -6.56
C ARG A 413 -13.61 -11.48 -5.45
N ILE A 414 -12.76 -12.23 -4.77
CA ILE A 414 -13.19 -13.14 -3.70
C ILE A 414 -13.83 -12.36 -2.56
N ILE A 415 -13.22 -11.26 -2.14
CA ILE A 415 -13.69 -10.46 -1.00
C ILE A 415 -15.02 -9.79 -1.35
N THR A 416 -15.10 -9.10 -2.48
CA THR A 416 -16.28 -8.29 -2.82
C THR A 416 -17.51 -9.11 -3.23
N GLN A 417 -17.30 -10.32 -3.81
CA GLN A 417 -18.42 -11.18 -4.19
C GLN A 417 -19.02 -11.99 -3.03
N ASN A 418 -18.31 -12.12 -1.91
CA ASN A 418 -18.71 -12.99 -0.81
C ASN A 418 -18.91 -12.25 0.52
N ALA A 419 -18.64 -10.96 0.58
CA ALA A 419 -18.78 -10.15 1.79
C ALA A 419 -19.93 -9.14 1.72
N SER A 420 -20.64 -9.10 0.57
CA SER A 420 -21.81 -8.23 0.33
C SER A 420 -23.13 -8.92 0.68
#